data_4034d9ddc65874b588fd48894434457c
#
_entry.id   4034d9ddc65874b588fd48894434457c
#
_cell.length_a   1.000
_cell.length_b   1.000
_cell.length_c   1.000
_cell.angle_alpha   90.00
_cell.angle_beta   90.00
_cell.angle_gamma   90.00
#
_symmetry.space_group_name_H-M   'P 1'
#
loop_
_entity.id
_entity.type
_entity.pdbx_description
1 polymer ?
#
loop_
_entity_poly.entity_id
_entity_poly.type
_entity_poly.pdbx_seq_one_letter_code
_entity_poly.pdbx_strand_id
1 'polypeptide(L)'
;MKLVAISFCLVALVTIGSAHNYKPPAGYVPDPETAVRVAEAVLAPVYGKKQIESERPFKAELKNDIWTVSGTLRCPDGKGGFAPETLCDGGVAVVRISKDDAHVISMTHGK
;
A
#
# COMPACT_ATOMS: atom_id res chain seq x y z
N MET A 1 -19.90 61.68 -35.07
CA MET A 1 -20.31 60.37 -34.50
C MET A 1 -19.20 59.84 -33.63
N LYS A 2 -19.43 59.79 -32.35
CA LYS A 2 -18.49 59.19 -31.40
C LYS A 2 -18.82 57.72 -31.25
N LEU A 3 -17.93 56.86 -31.67
CA LEU A 3 -18.01 55.43 -31.42
C LEU A 3 -17.62 55.18 -29.95
N VAL A 4 -18.62 54.81 -29.14
CA VAL A 4 -18.32 54.36 -27.77
C VAL A 4 -18.00 52.87 -27.87
N ALA A 5 -16.72 52.54 -27.73
CA ALA A 5 -16.31 51.17 -27.56
C ALA A 5 -16.65 50.69 -26.17
N ILE A 6 -17.73 49.90 -26.06
CA ILE A 6 -18.05 49.22 -24.80
C ILE A 6 -17.09 48.04 -24.68
N SER A 7 -16.04 48.24 -23.89
CA SER A 7 -15.13 47.16 -23.52
C SER A 7 -15.88 46.24 -22.56
N PHE A 8 -16.33 45.10 -23.05
CA PHE A 8 -16.89 44.04 -22.24
C PHE A 8 -15.71 43.37 -21.54
N CYS A 9 -15.42 43.75 -20.28
CA CYS A 9 -14.56 42.99 -19.43
C CYS A 9 -15.26 41.67 -19.09
N LEU A 10 -14.89 40.60 -19.82
CA LEU A 10 -15.29 39.25 -19.46
C LEU A 10 -14.52 38.88 -18.18
N VAL A 11 -15.18 39.07 -17.03
CA VAL A 11 -14.66 38.55 -15.76
C VAL A 11 -14.88 37.04 -15.82
N ALA A 12 -13.84 36.29 -16.18
CA ALA A 12 -13.84 34.86 -16.03
C ALA A 12 -13.90 34.56 -14.52
N LEU A 13 -15.07 34.17 -14.03
CA LEU A 13 -15.20 33.60 -12.71
C LEU A 13 -14.44 32.27 -12.72
N VAL A 14 -13.19 32.29 -12.21
CA VAL A 14 -12.48 31.08 -11.90
C VAL A 14 -13.12 30.52 -10.63
N THR A 15 -14.02 29.57 -10.80
CA THR A 15 -14.51 28.79 -9.66
C THR A 15 -13.37 27.89 -9.21
N ILE A 16 -12.68 28.31 -8.15
CA ILE A 16 -11.74 27.45 -7.46
C ILE A 16 -12.58 26.39 -6.75
N GLY A 17 -12.68 25.19 -7.36
CA GLY A 17 -13.31 24.04 -6.71
C GLY A 17 -12.50 23.68 -5.47
N SER A 18 -13.15 23.66 -4.29
CA SER A 18 -12.53 23.16 -3.07
C SER A 18 -12.27 21.67 -3.23
N ALA A 19 -10.99 21.26 -3.22
CA ALA A 19 -10.65 19.85 -3.11
C ALA A 19 -10.98 19.39 -1.68
N HIS A 20 -11.86 18.38 -1.57
CA HIS A 20 -12.18 17.77 -0.29
C HIS A 20 -11.43 16.45 -0.15
N ASN A 21 -10.80 16.25 1.01
CA ASN A 21 -10.26 14.95 1.36
C ASN A 21 -11.42 13.97 1.57
N TYR A 22 -11.40 12.88 0.81
CA TYR A 22 -12.38 11.82 0.99
C TYR A 22 -11.71 10.64 1.67
N LYS A 23 -12.23 10.22 2.81
CA LYS A 23 -11.87 8.98 3.47
C LYS A 23 -13.08 8.05 3.49
N PRO A 24 -12.96 6.83 2.93
CA PRO A 24 -14.04 5.86 2.98
C PRO A 24 -14.39 5.52 4.44
N PRO A 25 -15.66 5.22 4.76
CA PRO A 25 -16.06 4.81 6.11
C PRO A 25 -15.28 3.59 6.64
N ALA A 26 -14.88 2.69 5.75
CA ALA A 26 -14.09 1.51 6.09
C ALA A 26 -12.57 1.78 6.16
N GLY A 27 -12.12 3.04 6.02
CA GLY A 27 -10.71 3.42 5.97
C GLY A 27 -10.10 3.29 4.58
N TYR A 28 -8.84 3.73 4.43
CA TYR A 28 -8.12 3.64 3.15
C TYR A 28 -7.67 2.23 2.80
N VAL A 29 -7.59 1.34 3.78
CA VAL A 29 -7.19 -0.06 3.57
C VAL A 29 -8.32 -0.98 4.04
N PRO A 30 -9.43 -1.06 3.27
CA PRO A 30 -10.66 -1.69 3.75
C PRO A 30 -10.63 -3.21 3.75
N ASP A 31 -9.74 -3.84 2.98
CA ASP A 31 -9.75 -5.28 2.73
C ASP A 31 -8.34 -5.86 2.69
N PRO A 32 -8.21 -7.21 2.81
CA PRO A 32 -6.91 -7.88 2.82
C PRO A 32 -6.11 -7.70 1.52
N GLU A 33 -6.78 -7.67 0.40
CA GLU A 33 -6.12 -7.51 -0.90
C GLU A 33 -5.44 -6.14 -1.01
N THR A 34 -6.14 -5.09 -0.61
CA THR A 34 -5.57 -3.74 -0.55
C THR A 34 -4.40 -3.68 0.43
N ALA A 35 -4.53 -4.34 1.60
CA ALA A 35 -3.45 -4.40 2.58
C ALA A 35 -2.18 -5.05 2.00
N VAL A 36 -2.32 -6.14 1.28
CA VAL A 36 -1.20 -6.82 0.61
C VAL A 36 -0.54 -5.92 -0.43
N ARG A 37 -1.32 -5.23 -1.24
CA ARG A 37 -0.79 -4.29 -2.26
C ARG A 37 -0.02 -3.13 -1.64
N VAL A 38 -0.56 -2.54 -0.59
CA VAL A 38 0.13 -1.47 0.16
C VAL A 38 1.42 -2.02 0.79
N ALA A 39 1.35 -3.18 1.42
CA ALA A 39 2.51 -3.83 2.03
C ALA A 39 3.63 -4.07 1.03
N GLU A 40 3.37 -4.68 -0.10
CA GLU A 40 4.38 -4.92 -1.13
C GLU A 40 5.00 -3.61 -1.65
N ALA A 41 4.17 -2.58 -1.83
CA ALA A 41 4.62 -1.28 -2.31
C ALA A 41 5.59 -0.59 -1.35
N VAL A 42 5.42 -0.76 -0.04
CA VAL A 42 6.30 -0.14 0.97
C VAL A 42 7.48 -1.04 1.35
N LEU A 43 7.35 -2.35 1.20
CA LEU A 43 8.42 -3.31 1.49
C LEU A 43 9.48 -3.36 0.39
N ALA A 44 9.07 -3.27 -0.86
CA ALA A 44 9.98 -3.42 -2.00
C ALA A 44 11.13 -2.40 -2.02
N PRO A 45 10.92 -1.10 -1.75
CA PRO A 45 12.02 -0.13 -1.69
C PRO A 45 13.02 -0.41 -0.57
N VAL A 46 12.59 -1.08 0.50
CA VAL A 46 13.43 -1.36 1.68
C VAL A 46 14.24 -2.63 1.49
N TYR A 47 13.59 -3.71 1.06
CA TYR A 47 14.22 -5.05 0.99
C TYR A 47 14.53 -5.52 -0.43
N GLY A 48 14.11 -4.76 -1.44
CA GLY A 48 14.28 -5.10 -2.84
C GLY A 48 13.07 -5.78 -3.46
N LYS A 49 12.75 -5.39 -4.69
CA LYS A 49 11.58 -5.90 -5.42
C LYS A 49 11.62 -7.42 -5.59
N LYS A 50 12.78 -7.96 -6.01
CA LYS A 50 12.93 -9.41 -6.22
C LYS A 50 12.75 -10.19 -4.93
N GLN A 51 13.31 -9.68 -3.82
CA GLN A 51 13.16 -10.31 -2.52
C GLN A 51 11.70 -10.37 -2.11
N ILE A 52 10.98 -9.28 -2.23
CA ILE A 52 9.57 -9.21 -1.85
C ILE A 52 8.71 -10.09 -2.76
N GLU A 53 8.94 -10.07 -4.06
CA GLU A 53 8.22 -10.97 -4.98
C GLU A 53 8.47 -12.46 -4.66
N SER A 54 9.68 -12.80 -4.21
CA SER A 54 10.01 -14.18 -3.83
C SER A 54 9.29 -14.66 -2.56
N GLU A 55 8.78 -13.75 -1.74
CA GLU A 55 8.04 -14.06 -0.51
C GLU A 55 6.52 -14.13 -0.72
N ARG A 56 6.05 -14.02 -1.95
CA ARG A 56 4.63 -14.20 -2.27
C ARG A 56 4.19 -15.66 -2.08
N PRO A 57 2.94 -15.90 -1.67
CA PRO A 57 1.89 -14.93 -1.39
C PRO A 57 2.04 -14.26 -0.02
N PHE A 58 1.70 -12.98 0.05
CA PHE A 58 1.57 -12.29 1.33
C PHE A 58 0.20 -12.52 1.93
N LYS A 59 0.15 -12.63 3.24
CA LYS A 59 -1.10 -12.81 4.00
C LYS A 59 -1.34 -11.60 4.87
N ALA A 60 -2.57 -11.12 4.89
CA ALA A 60 -2.99 -10.00 5.71
C ALA A 60 -4.00 -10.45 6.75
N GLU A 61 -3.74 -10.11 8.00
CA GLU A 61 -4.63 -10.36 9.14
C GLU A 61 -5.00 -9.04 9.81
N LEU A 62 -6.29 -8.85 10.08
CA LEU A 62 -6.80 -7.66 10.73
C LEU A 62 -7.02 -7.92 12.21
N LYS A 63 -6.46 -7.05 13.05
CA LYS A 63 -6.71 -7.04 14.49
C LYS A 63 -6.63 -5.61 15.01
N ASN A 64 -7.66 -5.17 15.71
CA ASN A 64 -7.74 -3.81 16.29
C ASN A 64 -7.45 -2.71 15.24
N ASP A 65 -8.06 -2.83 14.06
CA ASP A 65 -7.90 -1.90 12.94
C ASP A 65 -6.46 -1.77 12.42
N ILE A 66 -5.64 -2.78 12.65
CA ILE A 66 -4.27 -2.89 12.15
C ILE A 66 -4.14 -4.14 11.30
N TRP A 67 -3.72 -3.96 10.06
CA TRP A 67 -3.32 -5.05 9.18
C TRP A 67 -1.89 -5.48 9.53
N THR A 68 -1.70 -6.77 9.80
CA THR A 68 -0.38 -7.39 9.83
C THR A 68 -0.22 -8.19 8.54
N VAL A 69 0.69 -7.77 7.69
CA VAL A 69 0.94 -8.40 6.40
C VAL A 69 2.29 -9.09 6.43
N SER A 70 2.30 -10.38 6.19
CA SER A 70 3.49 -11.23 6.28
C SER A 70 3.75 -11.96 4.96
N GLY A 71 5.01 -12.05 4.56
CA GLY A 71 5.42 -12.88 3.45
C GLY A 71 5.38 -14.38 3.79
N THR A 72 5.58 -15.20 2.77
CA THR A 72 5.66 -16.66 2.90
C THR A 72 7.11 -17.09 2.82
N LEU A 73 7.58 -17.82 3.81
CA LEU A 73 8.90 -18.44 3.79
C LEU A 73 8.88 -19.63 2.83
N ARG A 74 9.79 -19.61 1.85
CA ARG A 74 9.95 -20.70 0.90
C ARG A 74 11.30 -21.36 1.12
N CYS A 75 11.25 -22.66 1.43
CA CYS A 75 12.44 -23.48 1.67
C CYS A 75 12.68 -24.38 0.47
N PRO A 76 13.73 -24.16 -0.35
CA PRO A 76 14.06 -25.07 -1.44
C PRO A 76 14.29 -26.50 -0.92
N ASP A 77 13.70 -27.49 -1.56
CA ASP A 77 13.85 -28.91 -1.18
C ASP A 77 15.00 -29.63 -1.92
N GLY A 78 15.69 -28.92 -2.80
CA GLY A 78 16.75 -29.47 -3.64
C GLY A 78 16.24 -30.29 -4.83
N LYS A 79 14.93 -30.41 -5.03
CA LYS A 79 14.28 -31.21 -6.08
C LYS A 79 13.43 -30.36 -7.03
N GLY A 80 13.64 -29.06 -7.08
CA GLY A 80 12.87 -28.12 -7.89
C GLY A 80 11.57 -27.66 -7.24
N GLY A 81 11.27 -28.07 -6.01
CA GLY A 81 10.12 -27.66 -5.21
C GLY A 81 10.53 -27.01 -3.89
N PHE A 82 9.56 -26.94 -2.98
CA PHE A 82 9.76 -26.33 -1.67
C PHE A 82 9.41 -27.32 -0.54
N ALA A 83 10.29 -27.34 0.46
CA ALA A 83 10.05 -28.06 1.70
C ALA A 83 9.10 -27.27 2.62
N PRO A 84 8.49 -27.92 3.65
CA PRO A 84 7.75 -27.23 4.69
C PRO A 84 8.58 -26.14 5.38
N GLU A 85 7.93 -25.04 5.76
CA GLU A 85 8.55 -23.86 6.39
C GLU A 85 9.34 -24.20 7.67
N THR A 86 8.99 -25.29 8.35
CA THR A 86 9.66 -25.76 9.56
C THR A 86 11.03 -26.37 9.33
N LEU A 87 11.41 -26.63 8.08
CA LEU A 87 12.65 -27.32 7.72
C LEU A 87 13.77 -26.41 7.25
N CYS A 88 13.57 -25.11 7.24
CA CYS A 88 14.64 -24.18 6.90
C CYS A 88 14.67 -22.98 7.83
N ASP A 89 15.87 -22.44 8.00
CA ASP A 89 16.07 -21.16 8.67
C ASP A 89 15.83 -20.03 7.70
N GLY A 90 15.24 -18.96 8.18
CA GLY A 90 15.01 -17.76 7.41
C GLY A 90 13.83 -16.99 7.98
N GLY A 91 13.69 -15.79 7.52
CA GLY A 91 12.62 -14.93 7.92
C GLY A 91 11.87 -14.37 6.71
N VAL A 92 10.77 -13.75 7.00
CA VAL A 92 9.94 -13.07 6.02
C VAL A 92 9.75 -11.62 6.40
N ALA A 93 9.41 -10.80 5.44
CA ALA A 93 9.01 -9.43 5.68
C ALA A 93 7.64 -9.41 6.37
N VAL A 94 7.53 -8.58 7.40
CA VAL A 94 6.28 -8.31 8.11
C VAL A 94 6.10 -6.81 8.21
N VAL A 95 4.96 -6.32 7.78
CA VAL A 95 4.61 -4.92 7.92
C VAL A 95 3.25 -4.78 8.57
N ARG A 96 3.13 -3.82 9.49
CA ARG A 96 1.87 -3.48 10.15
C ARG A 96 1.40 -2.12 9.63
N ILE A 97 0.16 -2.07 9.21
CA ILE A 97 -0.42 -0.93 8.49
C ILE A 97 -1.75 -0.58 9.13
N SER A 98 -1.99 0.71 9.38
CA SER A 98 -3.29 1.16 9.86
C SER A 98 -4.34 0.97 8.77
N LYS A 99 -5.45 0.33 9.13
CA LYS A 99 -6.62 0.20 8.26
C LYS A 99 -7.23 1.56 7.92
N ASP A 100 -7.22 2.48 8.86
CA ASP A 100 -7.88 3.78 8.74
C ASP A 100 -7.19 4.70 7.73
N ASP A 101 -5.91 4.93 7.88
CA ASP A 101 -5.15 5.93 7.11
C ASP A 101 -3.97 5.38 6.32
N ALA A 102 -3.77 4.07 6.33
CA ALA A 102 -2.71 3.37 5.61
C ALA A 102 -1.28 3.68 6.09
N HIS A 103 -1.09 4.34 7.26
CA HIS A 103 0.27 4.58 7.71
C HIS A 103 0.96 3.28 8.15
N VAL A 104 2.26 3.23 7.92
CA VAL A 104 3.10 2.11 8.33
C VAL A 104 3.44 2.27 9.81
N ILE A 105 3.05 1.29 10.61
CA ILE A 105 3.29 1.26 12.06
C ILE A 105 4.64 0.63 12.37
N SER A 106 4.94 -0.47 11.70
CA SER A 106 6.21 -1.18 11.87
C SER A 106 6.53 -2.01 10.64
N MET A 107 7.80 -2.24 10.42
CA MET A 107 8.31 -3.02 9.32
C MET A 107 9.52 -3.81 9.81
N THR A 108 9.50 -5.13 9.62
CA THR A 108 10.60 -6.02 10.02
C THR A 108 10.85 -7.06 8.95
N HIS A 109 12.05 -7.62 8.97
CA HIS A 109 12.40 -8.80 8.20
C HIS A 109 13.17 -9.74 9.10
N GLY A 110 12.70 -10.97 9.22
CA GLY A 110 13.40 -12.02 9.96
C GLY A 110 14.71 -12.44 9.29
N LYS A 111 15.55 -13.10 10.03
CA LYS A 111 16.83 -13.67 9.54
C LYS A 111 16.62 -15.05 8.95
#